data_2da348f2e06f5f0fd6abfbb0e49b354a
#
_entry.id   2da348f2e06f5f0fd6abfbb0e49b354a
#
_cell.length_a   1.000
_cell.length_b   1.000
_cell.length_c   1.000
_cell.angle_alpha   90.00
_cell.angle_beta   90.00
_cell.angle_gamma   90.00
#
_symmetry.space_group_name_H-M   'P 1'
#
loop_
_entity.id
_entity.type
_entity.pdbx_description
1 polymer ?
#
loop_
_entity_poly.entity_id
_entity_poly.type
_entity_poly.pdbx_seq_one_letter_code
_entity_poly.pdbx_strand_id
1 'polypeptide(L)'
;HLYCNGDAAYVMALRMGGKPPHLGLMMLEGALNGYSIQRNEENLSNDRGDFIIHPDIDKLNPGETGKISWELFWFQSREEFKDKILQRKVIPFLDTKQCTWYKGETVKFTVEYGQPIEENKISVVVNEKEIPFSCEKQADGISILCEYTAEETGEQNIAVQTGNKTLKARLYVVSSVKKFLKQTC
;
A
#
# COMPACT_ATOMS: atom_id res chain seq x y z
N HIS A 1 -5.25 -9.13 2.95
CA HIS A 1 -4.52 -8.66 1.78
C HIS A 1 -3.89 -7.31 2.09
N LEU A 2 -2.58 -7.19 1.93
CA LEU A 2 -1.92 -5.90 1.94
C LEU A 2 -1.91 -5.39 0.50
N TYR A 3 -2.32 -4.15 0.30
CA TYR A 3 -2.44 -3.53 -1.00
C TYR A 3 -2.03 -2.06 -0.95
N CYS A 4 -1.19 -1.67 -1.90
CA CYS A 4 -0.85 -0.28 -2.16
C CYS A 4 -1.18 0.08 -3.60
N ASN A 5 -1.65 1.30 -3.84
CA ASN A 5 -2.01 1.82 -5.18
C ASN A 5 -0.98 2.83 -5.70
N GLY A 6 -1.36 3.48 -6.79
CA GLY A 6 -0.50 4.37 -7.55
C GLY A 6 0.38 3.61 -8.53
N ASP A 7 1.42 4.24 -9.00
CA ASP A 7 2.40 3.63 -9.91
C ASP A 7 3.46 2.79 -9.17
N ALA A 8 3.41 2.78 -7.83
CA ALA A 8 4.14 1.89 -6.96
C ALA A 8 3.24 0.79 -6.34
N ALA A 9 2.18 0.41 -7.02
CA ALA A 9 1.21 -0.54 -6.50
C ALA A 9 1.75 -1.97 -6.41
N TYR A 10 1.34 -2.66 -5.36
CA TYR A 10 1.56 -4.09 -5.18
C TYR A 10 0.42 -4.74 -4.40
N VAL A 11 0.26 -6.04 -4.55
CA VAL A 11 -0.73 -6.85 -3.84
C VAL A 11 -0.04 -8.04 -3.19
N MET A 12 -0.26 -8.24 -1.90
CA MET A 12 0.12 -9.42 -1.15
C MET A 12 -1.13 -10.29 -0.93
N ALA A 13 -1.34 -11.29 -1.78
CA ALA A 13 -2.47 -12.21 -1.70
C ALA A 13 -2.09 -13.45 -0.90
N LEU A 14 -2.55 -13.51 0.35
CA LEU A 14 -2.30 -14.66 1.20
C LEU A 14 -3.25 -15.81 0.83
N ARG A 15 -2.69 -17.00 0.68
CA ARG A 15 -3.45 -18.22 0.47
C ARG A 15 -4.38 -18.49 1.67
N MET A 16 -5.57 -18.97 1.39
CA MET A 16 -6.48 -19.40 2.43
C MET A 16 -5.84 -20.47 3.33
N GLY A 17 -6.07 -20.31 4.64
CA GLY A 17 -5.44 -21.17 5.65
C GLY A 17 -4.03 -20.75 6.03
N GLY A 18 -3.51 -19.66 5.45
CA GLY A 18 -2.23 -19.03 5.84
C GLY A 18 -0.97 -19.84 5.53
N LYS A 19 -1.09 -20.99 4.85
CA LYS A 19 0.07 -21.80 4.48
C LYS A 19 0.65 -21.35 3.15
N PRO A 20 1.96 -21.11 3.05
CA PRO A 20 2.63 -20.77 1.80
C PRO A 20 2.57 -21.95 0.78
N PRO A 21 2.90 -21.70 -0.50
CA PRO A 21 3.29 -20.40 -1.05
C PRO A 21 2.10 -19.43 -1.22
N HIS A 22 2.40 -18.14 -1.12
CA HIS A 22 1.46 -17.06 -1.36
C HIS A 22 1.73 -16.40 -2.70
N LEU A 23 0.79 -15.61 -3.24
CA LEU A 23 0.91 -14.94 -4.51
C LEU A 23 1.12 -13.44 -4.32
N GLY A 24 2.20 -12.92 -4.90
CA GLY A 24 2.51 -11.50 -4.98
C GLY A 24 2.25 -10.95 -6.38
N LEU A 25 1.84 -9.70 -6.45
CA LEU A 25 1.80 -8.89 -7.65
C LEU A 25 2.49 -7.57 -7.37
N MET A 26 3.33 -7.10 -8.28
CA MET A 26 3.85 -5.73 -8.26
C MET A 26 3.75 -5.08 -9.63
N MET A 27 3.50 -3.78 -9.64
CA MET A 27 3.49 -2.98 -10.86
C MET A 27 4.91 -2.71 -11.34
N LEU A 28 5.13 -2.88 -12.63
CA LEU A 28 6.38 -2.49 -13.31
C LEU A 28 6.17 -1.17 -14.08
N GLU A 29 5.02 -1.03 -14.74
CA GLU A 29 4.66 0.14 -15.55
C GLU A 29 3.15 0.41 -15.45
N GLY A 30 2.75 1.68 -15.49
CA GLY A 30 1.39 2.11 -15.26
C GLY A 30 1.08 2.28 -13.77
N ALA A 31 -0.18 2.45 -13.43
CA ALA A 31 -0.66 2.63 -12.07
C ALA A 31 -1.95 1.86 -11.80
N LEU A 32 -2.22 1.55 -10.53
CA LEU A 32 -3.49 1.00 -10.09
C LEU A 32 -4.25 2.02 -9.24
N ASN A 33 -5.54 2.14 -9.49
CA ASN A 33 -6.45 2.98 -8.73
C ASN A 33 -7.14 2.21 -7.60
N GLY A 34 -7.31 0.91 -7.75
CA GLY A 34 -7.95 0.09 -6.74
C GLY A 34 -8.12 -1.36 -7.17
N TYR A 35 -8.90 -2.09 -6.38
CA TYR A 35 -9.37 -3.42 -6.74
C TYR A 35 -10.81 -3.61 -6.25
N SER A 36 -11.51 -4.54 -6.88
CA SER A 36 -12.81 -5.02 -6.41
C SER A 36 -12.83 -6.54 -6.31
N ILE A 37 -13.82 -7.05 -5.60
CA ILE A 37 -14.07 -8.48 -5.48
C ILE A 37 -15.47 -8.73 -6.01
N GLN A 38 -15.58 -9.54 -7.07
CA GLN A 38 -16.84 -9.99 -7.61
C GLN A 38 -17.13 -11.41 -7.13
N ARG A 39 -18.29 -11.63 -6.54
CA ARG A 39 -18.77 -12.93 -6.11
C ARG A 39 -20.00 -13.33 -6.92
N ASN A 40 -20.08 -14.60 -7.29
CA ASN A 40 -21.32 -15.17 -7.78
C ASN A 40 -22.17 -15.61 -6.59
N GLU A 41 -23.21 -14.85 -6.26
CA GLU A 41 -24.09 -15.11 -5.14
C GLU A 41 -25.22 -16.11 -5.50
N GLU A 42 -25.39 -16.45 -6.77
CA GLU A 42 -26.43 -17.39 -7.22
C GLU A 42 -26.08 -18.85 -6.95
N ASN A 43 -24.82 -19.17 -6.79
CA ASN A 43 -24.36 -20.51 -6.47
C ASN A 43 -24.01 -20.64 -4.99
N LEU A 44 -24.52 -21.67 -4.33
CA LEU A 44 -24.10 -22.13 -3.00
C LEU A 44 -22.65 -22.66 -3.00
N SER A 45 -21.89 -22.36 -4.05
CA SER A 45 -20.49 -22.75 -4.17
C SER A 45 -19.65 -21.99 -3.15
N ASN A 46 -18.55 -22.60 -2.77
CA ASN A 46 -17.53 -22.01 -1.91
C ASN A 46 -16.70 -20.96 -2.67
N ASP A 47 -17.32 -20.30 -3.64
CA ASP A 47 -16.73 -19.26 -4.45
C ASP A 47 -16.28 -18.09 -3.58
N ARG A 48 -14.99 -17.79 -3.62
CA ARG A 48 -14.34 -16.73 -2.84
C ARG A 48 -14.32 -15.40 -3.57
N GLY A 49 -14.81 -15.40 -4.80
CA GLY A 49 -14.83 -14.25 -5.69
C GLY A 49 -13.54 -14.07 -6.48
N ASP A 50 -13.70 -13.37 -7.57
CA ASP A 50 -12.60 -12.95 -8.43
C ASP A 50 -12.07 -11.58 -7.99
N PHE A 51 -10.75 -11.44 -7.96
CA PHE A 51 -10.09 -10.17 -7.75
C PHE A 51 -9.95 -9.45 -9.09
N ILE A 52 -10.58 -8.29 -9.18
CA ILE A 52 -10.51 -7.40 -10.34
C ILE A 52 -9.60 -6.24 -9.98
N ILE A 53 -8.52 -6.08 -10.71
CA ILE A 53 -7.57 -4.98 -10.55
C ILE A 53 -7.99 -3.84 -11.47
N HIS A 54 -8.13 -2.63 -10.93
CA HIS A 54 -8.52 -1.44 -11.67
C HIS A 54 -7.28 -0.61 -12.04
N PRO A 55 -6.90 -0.60 -13.33
CA PRO A 55 -5.88 0.32 -13.82
C PRO A 55 -6.30 1.78 -13.62
N ASP A 56 -5.32 2.65 -13.37
CA ASP A 56 -5.51 4.10 -13.32
C ASP A 56 -5.45 4.68 -14.75
N ILE A 57 -6.46 4.34 -15.54
CA ILE A 57 -6.63 4.83 -16.92
C ILE A 57 -8.05 5.39 -17.02
N ASP A 58 -8.17 6.71 -16.84
CA ASP A 58 -9.50 7.35 -16.85
C ASP A 58 -10.13 7.35 -18.23
N LYS A 59 -9.36 7.65 -19.28
CA LYS A 59 -9.87 7.80 -20.64
C LYS A 59 -8.76 7.59 -21.65
N LEU A 60 -9.07 6.85 -22.72
CA LEU A 60 -8.25 6.78 -23.92
C LEU A 60 -9.03 7.45 -25.08
N ASN A 61 -8.43 8.43 -25.73
CA ASN A 61 -8.98 9.01 -26.94
C ASN A 61 -8.64 8.13 -28.14
N PRO A 62 -9.37 8.26 -29.27
CA PRO A 62 -9.06 7.51 -30.48
C PRO A 62 -7.59 7.69 -30.91
N GLY A 63 -6.87 6.57 -31.06
CA GLY A 63 -5.45 6.55 -31.41
C GLY A 63 -4.48 6.59 -30.22
N GLU A 64 -4.94 6.80 -28.98
CA GLU A 64 -4.12 6.69 -27.78
C GLU A 64 -3.96 5.24 -27.32
N THR A 65 -2.84 4.94 -26.69
CA THR A 65 -2.53 3.62 -26.14
C THR A 65 -2.19 3.75 -24.66
N GLY A 66 -2.88 2.98 -23.82
CA GLY A 66 -2.52 2.78 -22.42
C GLY A 66 -1.67 1.52 -22.28
N LYS A 67 -0.65 1.57 -21.42
CA LYS A 67 0.21 0.41 -21.13
C LYS A 67 0.27 0.15 -19.65
N ILE A 68 0.07 -1.13 -19.28
CA ILE A 68 0.19 -1.62 -17.92
C ILE A 68 1.04 -2.87 -17.94
N SER A 69 1.99 -2.96 -17.03
CA SER A 69 2.85 -4.12 -16.88
C SER A 69 3.01 -4.45 -15.41
N TRP A 70 2.92 -5.72 -15.08
CA TRP A 70 3.10 -6.23 -13.72
C TRP A 70 3.86 -7.54 -13.72
N GLU A 71 4.41 -7.89 -12.55
CA GLU A 71 5.04 -9.19 -12.28
C GLU A 71 4.22 -9.94 -11.24
N LEU A 72 3.95 -11.23 -11.49
CA LEU A 72 3.43 -12.18 -10.51
C LEU A 72 4.58 -13.04 -9.99
N PHE A 73 4.63 -13.26 -8.68
CA PHE A 73 5.65 -14.07 -8.04
C PHE A 73 5.13 -14.80 -6.81
N TRP A 74 5.73 -15.94 -6.51
CA TRP A 74 5.44 -16.68 -5.28
C TRP A 74 6.31 -16.17 -4.13
N PHE A 75 5.79 -16.23 -2.91
CA PHE A 75 6.53 -15.91 -1.69
C PHE A 75 6.07 -16.76 -0.52
N GLN A 76 6.93 -16.94 0.50
CA GLN A 76 6.69 -17.78 1.66
C GLN A 76 6.31 -16.97 2.91
N SER A 77 6.84 -15.76 3.05
CA SER A 77 6.63 -14.88 4.19
C SER A 77 6.54 -13.41 3.77
N ARG A 78 6.10 -12.55 4.69
CA ARG A 78 6.07 -11.11 4.47
C ARG A 78 7.46 -10.54 4.19
N GLU A 79 8.46 -11.06 4.89
CA GLU A 79 9.87 -10.67 4.72
C GLU A 79 10.35 -11.01 3.30
N GLU A 80 10.10 -12.24 2.84
CA GLU A 80 10.46 -12.63 1.47
C GLU A 80 9.73 -11.80 0.42
N PHE A 81 8.44 -11.46 0.66
CA PHE A 81 7.70 -10.56 -0.24
C PHE A 81 8.38 -9.20 -0.32
N LYS A 82 8.71 -8.59 0.84
CA LYS A 82 9.43 -7.32 0.91
C LYS A 82 10.77 -7.39 0.18
N ASP A 83 11.57 -8.42 0.47
CA ASP A 83 12.88 -8.61 -0.16
C ASP A 83 12.77 -8.69 -1.69
N LYS A 84 11.76 -9.40 -2.20
CA LYS A 84 11.51 -9.50 -3.64
C LYS A 84 11.14 -8.15 -4.26
N ILE A 85 10.33 -7.33 -3.59
CA ILE A 85 10.02 -5.96 -4.04
C ILE A 85 11.29 -5.10 -4.08
N LEU A 86 12.06 -5.09 -3.00
CA LEU A 86 13.26 -4.25 -2.86
C LEU A 86 14.38 -4.67 -3.83
N GLN A 87 14.59 -5.97 -4.04
CA GLN A 87 15.59 -6.50 -4.98
C GLN A 87 15.34 -6.08 -6.43
N ARG A 88 14.08 -5.91 -6.82
CA ARG A 88 13.72 -5.45 -8.17
C ARG A 88 13.98 -3.97 -8.39
N LYS A 89 14.08 -3.20 -7.33
CA LYS A 89 14.43 -1.76 -7.37
C LYS A 89 13.46 -0.91 -8.24
N VAL A 90 12.23 -1.38 -8.45
CA VAL A 90 11.24 -0.71 -9.31
C VAL A 90 10.30 0.16 -8.50
N ILE A 91 9.83 -0.36 -7.37
CA ILE A 91 8.85 0.31 -6.51
C ILE A 91 9.28 0.27 -5.03
N PRO A 92 8.88 1.25 -4.22
CA PRO A 92 9.05 1.21 -2.76
C PRO A 92 8.08 0.23 -2.10
N PHE A 93 8.40 -0.16 -0.87
CA PHE A 93 7.59 -1.01 -0.02
C PHE A 93 7.18 -0.27 1.25
N LEU A 94 5.88 -0.28 1.58
CA LEU A 94 5.34 0.27 2.82
C LEU A 94 5.36 -0.82 3.91
N ASP A 95 6.04 -0.53 5.01
CA ASP A 95 6.00 -1.35 6.22
C ASP A 95 5.29 -0.62 7.35
N THR A 96 4.26 -1.26 7.90
CA THR A 96 3.53 -0.78 9.07
C THR A 96 3.15 -1.95 9.97
N LYS A 97 3.22 -1.72 11.28
CA LYS A 97 2.85 -2.75 12.27
C LYS A 97 1.33 -2.97 12.34
N GLN A 98 0.57 -1.93 12.02
CA GLN A 98 -0.91 -1.97 12.05
C GLN A 98 -1.48 -1.00 11.02
N CYS A 99 -2.72 -1.27 10.60
CA CYS A 99 -3.45 -0.43 9.65
C CYS A 99 -4.57 0.39 10.32
N THR A 100 -4.79 0.18 11.62
CA THR A 100 -5.81 0.90 12.40
C THR A 100 -5.19 1.48 13.67
N TRP A 101 -5.48 2.74 13.93
CA TRP A 101 -4.94 3.53 15.03
C TRP A 101 -6.06 4.20 15.80
N TYR A 102 -5.83 4.56 17.06
CA TYR A 102 -6.77 5.38 17.81
C TYR A 102 -6.46 6.86 17.64
N LYS A 103 -7.52 7.68 17.68
CA LYS A 103 -7.37 9.14 17.70
C LYS A 103 -6.45 9.56 18.86
N GLY A 104 -5.46 10.38 18.56
CA GLY A 104 -4.43 10.88 19.48
C GLY A 104 -3.19 9.99 19.59
N GLU A 105 -3.17 8.82 18.94
CA GLU A 105 -1.95 8.01 18.85
C GLU A 105 -1.00 8.53 17.79
N THR A 106 0.28 8.21 17.96
CA THR A 106 1.30 8.45 16.95
C THR A 106 1.27 7.32 15.93
N VAL A 107 0.83 7.63 14.72
CA VAL A 107 0.90 6.73 13.57
C VAL A 107 2.37 6.65 13.12
N LYS A 108 2.86 5.42 12.94
CA LYS A 108 4.22 5.15 12.48
C LYS A 108 4.19 4.17 11.32
N PHE A 109 4.88 4.53 10.26
CA PHE A 109 5.14 3.63 9.14
C PHE A 109 6.50 3.93 8.51
N THR A 110 7.04 2.95 7.83
CA THR A 110 8.31 3.07 7.12
C THR A 110 8.09 2.76 5.65
N VAL A 111 8.74 3.52 4.77
CA VAL A 111 8.78 3.21 3.35
C VAL A 111 10.23 2.89 2.98
N GLU A 112 10.44 1.68 2.50
CA GLU A 112 11.75 1.21 2.08
C GLU A 112 11.82 1.18 0.56
N TYR A 113 12.96 1.60 0.00
CA TYR A 113 13.19 1.55 -1.43
C TYR A 113 14.58 0.96 -1.73
N GLY A 114 14.62 -0.04 -2.61
CA GLY A 114 15.81 -0.80 -2.95
C GLY A 114 16.82 -0.07 -3.83
N GLN A 115 16.77 1.26 -3.88
CA GLN A 115 17.77 2.10 -4.55
C GLN A 115 17.94 3.44 -3.82
N PRO A 116 19.14 4.04 -3.90
CA PRO A 116 19.38 5.34 -3.29
C PRO A 116 18.60 6.44 -4.00
N ILE A 117 18.00 7.33 -3.20
CA ILE A 117 17.30 8.54 -3.67
C ILE A 117 17.79 9.73 -2.87
N GLU A 118 17.86 10.88 -3.52
CA GLU A 118 18.10 12.16 -2.85
C GLU A 118 16.87 12.59 -2.05
N GLU A 119 17.07 13.07 -0.84
CA GLU A 119 15.99 13.43 0.09
C GLU A 119 15.03 14.49 -0.48
N ASN A 120 15.55 15.41 -1.28
CA ASN A 120 14.75 16.44 -1.98
C ASN A 120 13.80 15.88 -3.05
N LYS A 121 13.90 14.60 -3.39
CA LYS A 121 13.00 13.86 -4.30
C LYS A 121 11.98 13.02 -3.56
N ILE A 122 11.90 13.16 -2.23
CA ILE A 122 10.97 12.45 -1.38
C ILE A 122 9.94 13.45 -0.85
N SER A 123 8.69 13.08 -0.90
CA SER A 123 7.62 13.78 -0.18
C SER A 123 6.66 12.79 0.45
N VAL A 124 6.13 13.15 1.62
CA VAL A 124 5.16 12.35 2.36
C VAL A 124 3.96 13.22 2.67
N VAL A 125 2.80 12.78 2.20
CA VAL A 125 1.54 13.50 2.34
C VAL A 125 0.51 12.59 3.01
N VAL A 126 -0.20 13.12 4.00
CA VAL A 126 -1.33 12.45 4.65
C VAL A 126 -2.52 13.40 4.61
N ASN A 127 -3.64 12.96 4.00
CA ASN A 127 -4.83 13.79 3.82
C ASN A 127 -4.51 15.19 3.26
N GLU A 128 -3.72 15.24 2.18
CA GLU A 128 -3.31 16.47 1.49
C GLU A 128 -2.36 17.38 2.29
N LYS A 129 -1.92 16.97 3.49
CA LYS A 129 -0.96 17.71 4.32
C LYS A 129 0.41 17.02 4.25
N GLU A 130 1.45 17.80 3.99
CA GLU A 130 2.83 17.31 4.12
C GLU A 130 3.13 16.99 5.58
N ILE A 131 3.78 15.85 5.81
CA ILE A 131 4.25 15.44 7.13
C ILE A 131 5.77 15.30 7.14
N PRO A 132 6.42 15.59 8.27
CA PRO A 132 7.84 15.41 8.41
C PRO A 132 8.21 13.91 8.33
N PHE A 133 9.39 13.65 7.80
CA PHE A 133 9.97 12.31 7.74
C PHE A 133 11.46 12.39 8.04
N SER A 134 12.06 11.25 8.34
CA SER A 134 13.51 11.10 8.41
C SER A 134 13.98 9.99 7.48
N CYS A 135 15.21 10.10 7.00
CA CYS A 135 15.79 9.15 6.07
C CYS A 135 17.01 8.47 6.66
N GLU A 136 17.07 7.14 6.52
CA GLU A 136 18.25 6.34 6.81
C GLU A 136 18.76 5.71 5.52
N LYS A 137 20.02 6.03 5.15
CA LYS A 137 20.67 5.41 4.01
C LYS A 137 21.05 3.98 4.36
N GLN A 138 20.69 3.06 3.48
CA GLN A 138 21.08 1.66 3.54
C GLN A 138 22.14 1.36 2.48
N ALA A 139 22.79 0.19 2.57
CA ALA A 139 23.84 -0.19 1.61
C ALA A 139 23.34 -0.16 0.15
N ASP A 140 22.12 -0.62 -0.09
CA ASP A 140 21.53 -0.73 -1.43
C ASP A 140 20.25 0.09 -1.61
N GLY A 141 19.94 1.04 -0.69
CA GLY A 141 18.69 1.76 -0.77
C GLY A 141 18.51 2.83 0.29
N ILE A 142 17.25 3.12 0.60
CA ILE A 142 16.87 4.12 1.61
C ILE A 142 15.65 3.64 2.40
N SER A 143 15.62 3.96 3.69
CA SER A 143 14.48 3.80 4.58
C SER A 143 13.95 5.17 4.98
N ILE A 144 12.67 5.41 4.78
CA ILE A 144 11.96 6.66 5.07
C ILE A 144 11.05 6.40 6.25
N LEU A 145 11.36 6.95 7.41
CA LEU A 145 10.55 6.83 8.63
C LEU A 145 9.58 8.01 8.72
N CYS A 146 8.30 7.70 8.85
CA CYS A 146 7.21 8.66 8.93
C CYS A 146 6.48 8.50 10.27
N GLU A 147 6.29 9.62 10.96
CA GLU A 147 5.55 9.69 12.22
C GLU A 147 4.63 10.92 12.23
N TYR A 148 3.36 10.73 12.58
CA TYR A 148 2.45 11.85 12.79
C TYR A 148 1.37 11.50 13.83
N THR A 149 0.78 12.51 14.46
CA THR A 149 -0.32 12.31 15.40
C THR A 149 -1.66 12.27 14.66
N ALA A 150 -2.43 11.21 14.89
CA ALA A 150 -3.76 11.03 14.30
C ALA A 150 -4.81 11.91 15.01
N GLU A 151 -5.05 13.10 14.52
CA GLU A 151 -5.98 14.06 15.14
C GLU A 151 -7.45 13.86 14.72
N GLU A 152 -7.69 13.25 13.56
CA GLU A 152 -9.01 13.04 12.97
C GLU A 152 -9.30 11.56 12.81
N THR A 153 -10.58 11.17 13.02
CA THR A 153 -11.05 9.80 12.76
C THR A 153 -11.45 9.62 11.30
N GLY A 154 -11.34 8.41 10.80
CA GLY A 154 -11.67 8.05 9.42
C GLY A 154 -10.47 7.53 8.63
N GLU A 155 -10.61 7.50 7.32
CA GLU A 155 -9.53 7.12 6.42
C GLU A 155 -8.41 8.16 6.45
N GLN A 156 -7.18 7.68 6.48
CA GLN A 156 -5.97 8.47 6.31
C GLN A 156 -5.35 8.07 4.98
N ASN A 157 -5.47 8.94 4.01
CA ASN A 157 -4.90 8.73 2.67
C ASN A 157 -3.44 9.14 2.67
N ILE A 158 -2.56 8.17 2.54
CA ILE A 158 -1.11 8.35 2.51
C ILE A 158 -0.63 8.33 1.07
N ALA A 159 0.20 9.29 0.70
CA ALA A 159 0.95 9.30 -0.53
C ALA A 159 2.43 9.54 -0.22
N VAL A 160 3.30 8.64 -0.68
CA VAL A 160 4.75 8.77 -0.53
C VAL A 160 5.37 8.77 -1.91
N GLN A 161 5.92 9.90 -2.30
CA GLN A 161 6.69 10.03 -3.52
C GLN A 161 8.15 9.66 -3.26
N THR A 162 8.70 8.83 -4.13
CA THR A 162 10.10 8.41 -4.12
C THR A 162 10.67 8.56 -5.54
N GLY A 163 11.24 9.73 -5.82
CA GLY A 163 11.66 10.07 -7.18
C GLY A 163 10.48 10.21 -8.14
N ASN A 164 10.37 9.31 -9.09
CA ASN A 164 9.27 9.29 -10.08
C ASN A 164 8.15 8.29 -9.74
N LYS A 165 8.23 7.63 -8.59
CA LYS A 165 7.22 6.67 -8.13
C LYS A 165 6.41 7.22 -6.97
N THR A 166 5.12 6.99 -6.97
CA THR A 166 4.20 7.37 -5.90
C THR A 166 3.47 6.14 -5.36
N LEU A 167 3.80 5.77 -4.14
CA LEU A 167 3.08 4.78 -3.37
C LEU A 167 1.91 5.45 -2.68
N LYS A 168 0.70 4.92 -2.87
CA LYS A 168 -0.51 5.36 -2.17
C LYS A 168 -1.02 4.24 -1.28
N ALA A 169 -1.39 4.55 -0.04
CA ALA A 169 -1.95 3.60 0.91
C ALA A 169 -3.05 4.26 1.75
N ARG A 170 -3.83 3.42 2.44
CA ARG A 170 -4.88 3.88 3.37
C ARG A 170 -4.68 3.23 4.72
N LEU A 171 -4.64 4.05 5.75
CA LEU A 171 -4.77 3.63 7.14
C LEU A 171 -6.12 4.09 7.69
N TYR A 172 -6.51 3.61 8.85
CA TYR A 172 -7.78 3.99 9.46
C TYR A 172 -7.59 4.44 10.90
N VAL A 173 -8.20 5.55 11.27
CA VAL A 173 -8.19 6.08 12.63
C VAL A 173 -9.58 5.98 13.23
N VAL A 174 -9.69 5.28 14.36
CA VAL A 174 -10.93 5.09 15.09
C VAL A 174 -10.98 5.92 16.37
N SER A 175 -12.17 6.17 16.88
CA SER A 175 -12.35 6.78 18.20
C SER A 175 -11.78 5.89 19.29
N SER A 176 -11.28 6.47 20.38
CA SER A 176 -10.77 5.68 21.50
C SER A 176 -11.88 4.77 22.07
N VAL A 177 -11.50 3.56 22.50
CA VAL A 177 -12.41 2.58 23.13
C VAL A 177 -13.17 3.18 24.30
N LYS A 178 -12.55 4.07 25.08
CA LYS A 178 -13.20 4.78 26.20
C LYS A 178 -14.39 5.64 25.74
N LYS A 179 -14.30 6.25 24.56
CA LYS A 179 -15.39 7.08 24.00
C LYS A 179 -16.51 6.19 23.48
N PHE A 180 -16.17 5.06 22.86
CA PHE A 180 -17.13 4.09 22.38
C PHE A 180 -17.94 3.46 23.52
N LEU A 181 -17.28 3.03 24.61
CA LEU A 181 -17.94 2.44 25.79
C LEU A 181 -18.83 3.44 26.51
N LYS A 182 -18.52 4.74 26.50
CA LYS A 182 -19.38 5.78 27.11
C LYS A 182 -20.62 6.11 26.28
N GLN A 183 -20.67 5.74 25.02
CA GLN A 183 -21.84 5.96 24.14
C GLN A 183 -22.80 4.76 24.13
N THR A 184 -22.35 3.59 24.61
CA THR A 184 -23.10 2.33 24.60
C THR A 184 -23.62 1.95 26.00
N CYS A 185 -23.25 2.66 27.04
CA CYS A 185 -23.80 2.58 28.40
C CYS A 185 -24.59 3.83 28.75
#